data_e04ab61a057eda796e20ba4c8951056a
#
_entry.id   e04ab61a057eda796e20ba4c8951056a
#
_cell.length_a   1.000
_cell.length_b   1.000
_cell.length_c   1.000
_cell.angle_alpha   90.00
_cell.angle_beta   90.00
_cell.angle_gamma   90.00
#
_symmetry.space_group_name_H-M   'P 1'
#
loop_
_entity.id
_entity.type
_entity.pdbx_description
1 polymer ?
#
loop_
_entity_poly.entity_id
_entity_poly.type
_entity_poly.pdbx_seq_one_letter_code
_entity_poly.pdbx_strand_id
1 'polypeptide(L)'
;KAHELFKQGYNCAQSVFAAFCDVTGIDFETAIKLTSGFGAGMGGMRDTCGAVTGMFMVADMLYGYTDSQATAEKAAHYATIRKLAEQFREENQSLMCRDLLAFCKKAQQPMERTDAYYTERPCTRLVMDAARLLDNLIAERGLNK
;
A
#
# COMPACT_ATOMS: atom_id res chain seq x y z
N LYS A 1 6.77 9.61 5.50
CA LYS A 1 5.72 9.35 6.50
C LYS A 1 5.37 7.88 6.62
N ALA A 2 5.16 7.20 5.48
CA ALA A 2 4.88 5.77 5.48
C ALA A 2 6.04 4.97 6.09
N HIS A 3 7.26 5.33 5.77
CA HIS A 3 8.46 4.73 6.33
C HIS A 3 8.50 4.86 7.85
N GLU A 4 8.20 6.05 8.37
CA GLU A 4 8.19 6.32 9.80
C GLU A 4 7.13 5.48 10.51
N LEU A 5 5.93 5.38 9.95
CA LEU A 5 4.86 4.57 10.52
C LEU A 5 5.24 3.09 10.56
N PHE A 6 5.85 2.60 9.48
CA PHE A 6 6.31 1.21 9.43
C PHE A 6 7.32 0.93 10.54
N LYS A 7 8.26 1.85 10.77
CA LYS A 7 9.25 1.72 11.84
C LYS A 7 8.64 1.80 13.24
N GLN A 8 7.48 2.43 13.37
CA GLN A 8 6.75 2.48 14.66
C GLN A 8 5.99 1.19 14.96
N GLY A 9 5.98 0.23 14.05
CA GLY A 9 5.38 -1.08 14.28
C GLY A 9 4.08 -1.33 13.51
N TYR A 10 3.57 -0.35 12.77
CA TYR A 10 2.38 -0.56 11.96
C TYR A 10 2.69 -1.50 10.78
N ASN A 11 1.69 -2.25 10.33
CA ASN A 11 1.90 -3.15 9.20
C ASN A 11 2.00 -2.37 7.88
N CYS A 12 2.32 -3.06 6.78
CA CYS A 12 2.53 -2.42 5.49
C CYS A 12 1.31 -1.64 5.01
N ALA A 13 0.12 -2.22 5.13
CA ALA A 13 -1.12 -1.57 4.69
C ALA A 13 -1.44 -0.34 5.55
N GLN A 14 -1.31 -0.48 6.86
CA GLN A 14 -1.52 0.63 7.79
C GLN A 14 -0.56 1.77 7.50
N SER A 15 0.70 1.46 7.28
CA SER A 15 1.76 2.45 7.07
C SER A 15 1.51 3.28 5.81
N VAL A 16 1.12 2.64 4.72
CA VAL A 16 0.83 3.35 3.46
C VAL A 16 -0.45 4.16 3.57
N PHE A 17 -1.54 3.53 4.03
CA PHE A 17 -2.83 4.22 4.06
C PHE A 17 -2.83 5.40 5.03
N ALA A 18 -2.35 5.20 6.24
CA ALA A 18 -2.35 6.24 7.26
C ALA A 18 -1.39 7.39 6.96
N ALA A 19 -0.37 7.16 6.13
CA ALA A 19 0.52 8.22 5.69
C ALA A 19 -0.20 9.30 4.87
N PHE A 20 -1.38 8.99 4.34
CA PHE A 20 -2.17 9.90 3.50
C PHE A 20 -3.45 10.40 4.18
N CYS A 21 -3.55 10.31 5.50
CA CYS A 21 -4.73 10.77 6.25
C CYS A 21 -5.05 12.25 5.98
N ASP A 22 -4.03 13.08 5.81
CA ASP A 22 -4.20 14.50 5.52
C ASP A 22 -4.90 14.76 4.18
N VAL A 23 -4.73 13.88 3.19
CA VAL A 23 -5.36 14.05 1.88
C VAL A 23 -6.62 13.22 1.71
N THR A 24 -6.75 12.08 2.40
CA THR A 24 -7.97 11.25 2.34
C THR A 24 -9.08 11.81 3.22
N GLY A 25 -8.73 12.56 4.25
CA GLY A 25 -9.69 13.07 5.22
C GLY A 25 -10.11 12.03 6.26
N ILE A 26 -9.53 10.85 6.26
CA ILE A 26 -9.82 9.80 7.24
C ILE A 26 -8.94 10.06 8.47
N ASP A 27 -9.55 10.03 9.66
CA ASP A 27 -8.77 10.20 10.89
C ASP A 27 -7.82 9.02 11.11
N PHE A 28 -6.74 9.27 11.83
CA PHE A 28 -5.65 8.31 11.98
C PHE A 28 -6.14 6.98 12.58
N GLU A 29 -6.91 7.04 13.66
CA GLU A 29 -7.40 5.81 14.32
C GLU A 29 -8.26 4.96 13.38
N THR A 30 -9.16 5.60 12.63
CA THR A 30 -10.00 4.91 11.64
C THR A 30 -9.15 4.32 10.52
N ALA A 31 -8.16 5.06 10.05
CA ALA A 31 -7.25 4.58 9.00
C ALA A 31 -6.50 3.32 9.45
N ILE A 32 -5.98 3.32 10.67
CA ILE A 32 -5.27 2.17 11.24
C ILE A 32 -6.19 0.96 11.38
N LYS A 33 -7.41 1.19 11.86
CA LYS A 33 -8.38 0.13 12.07
C LYS A 33 -8.85 -0.50 10.75
N LEU A 34 -9.15 0.32 9.75
CA LEU A 34 -9.60 -0.13 8.42
C LEU A 34 -8.57 -1.02 7.73
N THR A 35 -7.30 -0.79 7.98
CA THR A 35 -6.22 -1.49 7.30
C THR A 35 -5.56 -2.57 8.15
N SER A 36 -6.04 -2.76 9.38
CA SER A 36 -5.42 -3.67 10.35
C SER A 36 -5.34 -5.13 9.88
N GLY A 37 -6.31 -5.58 9.09
CA GLY A 37 -6.37 -6.96 8.60
C GLY A 37 -5.57 -7.23 7.34
N PHE A 38 -4.99 -6.20 6.71
CA PHE A 38 -4.36 -6.35 5.39
C PHE A 38 -2.83 -6.48 5.44
N GLY A 39 -2.26 -6.50 6.63
CA GLY A 39 -0.83 -6.70 6.78
C GLY A 39 -0.39 -8.12 6.46
N ALA A 40 0.90 -8.31 6.21
CA ALA A 40 1.50 -9.62 5.93
C ALA A 40 0.77 -10.36 4.78
N GLY A 41 0.40 -9.60 3.76
CA GLY A 41 -0.27 -10.14 2.58
C GLY A 41 -1.67 -10.67 2.88
N MET A 42 -2.53 -9.82 3.42
CA MET A 42 -3.92 -10.15 3.80
C MET A 42 -3.96 -11.09 5.00
N GLY A 43 -3.82 -10.51 6.18
CA GLY A 43 -3.98 -11.25 7.43
C GLY A 43 -2.97 -12.39 7.60
N GLY A 44 -1.78 -12.21 7.08
CA GLY A 44 -0.73 -13.22 7.19
C GLY A 44 -0.79 -14.32 6.13
N MET A 45 -1.73 -14.25 5.18
CA MET A 45 -1.87 -15.25 4.12
C MET A 45 -0.82 -15.15 3.02
N ARG A 46 0.00 -14.12 3.04
CA ARG A 46 1.05 -13.88 2.05
C ARG A 46 0.51 -13.73 0.62
N ASP A 47 -0.72 -13.24 0.50
CA ASP A 47 -1.32 -12.86 -0.79
C ASP A 47 -0.84 -11.48 -1.21
N THR A 48 -1.71 -10.60 -1.68
CA THR A 48 -1.31 -9.27 -2.13
C THR A 48 -0.56 -8.50 -1.05
N CYS A 49 0.57 -7.91 -1.41
CA CYS A 49 1.38 -7.09 -0.51
C CYS A 49 0.53 -5.99 0.13
N GLY A 50 0.66 -5.84 1.46
CA GLY A 50 -0.07 -4.81 2.21
C GLY A 50 0.21 -3.40 1.72
N ALA A 51 1.42 -3.12 1.27
CA ALA A 51 1.75 -1.82 0.68
C ALA A 51 0.92 -1.56 -0.58
N VAL A 52 0.71 -2.58 -1.40
CA VAL A 52 -0.13 -2.49 -2.60
C VAL A 52 -1.59 -2.25 -2.22
N THR A 53 -2.10 -3.02 -1.26
CA THR A 53 -3.48 -2.86 -0.78
C THR A 53 -3.71 -1.46 -0.21
N GLY A 54 -2.79 -0.98 0.63
CA GLY A 54 -2.88 0.37 1.18
C GLY A 54 -2.83 1.45 0.10
N MET A 55 -1.99 1.26 -0.90
CA MET A 55 -1.90 2.15 -2.06
C MET A 55 -3.24 2.22 -2.81
N PHE A 56 -3.85 1.08 -3.07
CA PHE A 56 -5.15 1.02 -3.74
C PHE A 56 -6.23 1.72 -2.92
N MET A 57 -6.22 1.55 -1.61
CA MET A 57 -7.22 2.18 -0.72
C MET A 57 -7.10 3.70 -0.71
N VAL A 58 -5.88 4.24 -0.76
CA VAL A 58 -5.69 5.69 -0.89
C VAL A 58 -6.26 6.18 -2.22
N ALA A 59 -5.95 5.47 -3.31
CA ALA A 59 -6.49 5.82 -4.63
C ALA A 59 -8.02 5.75 -4.64
N ASP A 60 -8.60 4.75 -3.96
CA ASP A 60 -10.05 4.62 -3.83
C ASP A 60 -10.66 5.84 -3.14
N MET A 61 -10.05 6.30 -2.04
CA MET A 61 -10.55 7.46 -1.31
C MET A 61 -10.46 8.74 -2.13
N LEU A 62 -9.42 8.90 -2.93
CA LEU A 62 -9.19 10.13 -3.69
C LEU A 62 -9.94 10.14 -5.02
N TYR A 63 -10.04 9.00 -5.69
CA TYR A 63 -10.51 8.94 -7.08
C TYR A 63 -11.57 7.88 -7.33
N GLY A 64 -12.03 7.19 -6.29
CA GLY A 64 -13.01 6.12 -6.41
C GLY A 64 -14.38 6.61 -6.84
N TYR A 65 -15.19 5.70 -7.34
CA TYR A 65 -16.57 5.97 -7.73
C TYR A 65 -17.54 5.58 -6.60
N THR A 66 -18.72 6.20 -6.58
CA THR A 66 -19.73 5.93 -5.56
C THR A 66 -21.06 5.45 -6.13
N ASP A 67 -21.31 5.74 -7.41
CA ASP A 67 -22.56 5.36 -8.07
C ASP A 67 -22.38 3.96 -8.68
N SER A 68 -23.20 3.00 -8.22
CA SER A 68 -23.13 1.61 -8.70
C SER A 68 -23.48 1.48 -10.19
N GLN A 69 -24.14 2.48 -10.75
CA GLN A 69 -24.55 2.49 -12.17
C GLN A 69 -23.56 3.25 -13.07
N ALA A 70 -22.55 3.86 -12.48
CA ALA A 70 -21.54 4.65 -13.23
C ALA A 70 -20.50 3.74 -13.88
N THR A 71 -20.90 3.02 -14.93
CA THR A 71 -20.07 2.02 -15.59
C THR A 71 -18.75 2.60 -16.13
N ALA A 72 -18.81 3.78 -16.74
CA ALA A 72 -17.61 4.43 -17.30
C ALA A 72 -16.65 4.84 -16.20
N GLU A 73 -17.15 5.40 -15.10
CA GLU A 73 -16.32 5.82 -13.96
C GLU A 73 -15.69 4.63 -13.26
N LYS A 74 -16.44 3.55 -13.12
CA LYS A 74 -15.92 2.29 -12.57
C LYS A 74 -14.78 1.75 -13.42
N ALA A 75 -14.98 1.69 -14.74
CA ALA A 75 -13.95 1.21 -15.67
C ALA A 75 -12.70 2.08 -15.63
N ALA A 76 -12.87 3.40 -15.56
CA ALA A 76 -11.76 4.35 -15.48
C ALA A 76 -10.98 4.17 -14.17
N HIS A 77 -11.69 3.96 -13.05
CA HIS A 77 -11.05 3.74 -11.77
C HIS A 77 -10.28 2.42 -11.73
N TYR A 78 -10.86 1.35 -12.29
CA TYR A 78 -10.17 0.06 -12.40
C TYR A 78 -8.89 0.20 -13.22
N ALA A 79 -8.91 1.03 -14.28
CA ALA A 79 -7.72 1.30 -15.08
C ALA A 79 -6.64 2.00 -14.24
N THR A 80 -7.04 2.93 -13.37
CA THR A 80 -6.11 3.60 -12.45
C THR A 80 -5.46 2.60 -11.50
N ILE A 81 -6.26 1.70 -10.93
CA ILE A 81 -5.75 0.66 -10.02
C ILE A 81 -4.76 -0.25 -10.76
N ARG A 82 -5.11 -0.69 -11.98
CA ARG A 82 -4.20 -1.52 -12.77
C ARG A 82 -2.90 -0.80 -13.12
N LYS A 83 -2.97 0.50 -13.41
CA LYS A 83 -1.77 1.29 -13.70
C LYS A 83 -0.84 1.34 -12.48
N LEU A 84 -1.38 1.58 -11.30
CA LEU A 84 -0.60 1.57 -10.06
C LEU A 84 0.02 0.19 -9.82
N ALA A 85 -0.75 -0.87 -10.04
CA ALA A 85 -0.28 -2.24 -9.90
C ALA A 85 0.89 -2.53 -10.86
N GLU A 86 0.77 -2.13 -12.12
CA GLU A 86 1.83 -2.33 -13.10
C GLU A 86 3.10 -1.54 -12.75
N GLN A 87 2.95 -0.29 -12.31
CA GLN A 87 4.09 0.52 -11.89
C GLN A 87 4.83 -0.13 -10.72
N PHE A 88 4.09 -0.64 -9.74
CA PHE A 88 4.68 -1.35 -8.61
C PHE A 88 5.37 -2.65 -9.05
N ARG A 89 4.72 -3.41 -9.93
CA ARG A 89 5.25 -4.68 -10.45
C ARG A 89 6.52 -4.45 -11.27
N GLU A 90 6.58 -3.39 -12.07
CA GLU A 90 7.79 -3.04 -12.83
C GLU A 90 9.00 -2.81 -11.92
N GLU A 91 8.78 -2.20 -10.76
CA GLU A 91 9.86 -1.92 -9.82
C GLU A 91 10.22 -3.11 -8.94
N ASN A 92 9.25 -3.99 -8.64
CA ASN A 92 9.41 -5.02 -7.62
C ASN A 92 9.16 -6.44 -8.13
N GLN A 93 8.77 -6.61 -9.38
CA GLN A 93 8.58 -7.89 -10.09
C GLN A 93 7.32 -8.67 -9.68
N SER A 94 6.65 -8.30 -8.60
CA SER A 94 5.43 -8.97 -8.15
C SER A 94 4.58 -8.05 -7.30
N LEU A 95 3.30 -8.39 -7.13
CA LEU A 95 2.39 -7.76 -6.18
C LEU A 95 2.19 -8.66 -4.95
N MET A 96 2.66 -9.90 -5.00
CA MET A 96 2.35 -10.90 -3.99
C MET A 96 3.38 -10.89 -2.87
N CYS A 97 2.90 -10.82 -1.64
CA CYS A 97 3.75 -10.82 -0.46
C CYS A 97 4.72 -12.00 -0.46
N ARG A 98 4.24 -13.21 -0.74
CA ARG A 98 5.08 -14.41 -0.75
C ARG A 98 6.23 -14.33 -1.76
N ASP A 99 5.97 -13.78 -2.94
CA ASP A 99 7.01 -13.62 -3.98
C ASP A 99 8.03 -12.58 -3.56
N LEU A 100 7.55 -11.46 -3.05
CA LEU A 100 8.41 -10.35 -2.63
C LEU A 100 9.32 -10.76 -1.47
N LEU A 101 8.81 -11.55 -0.53
CA LEU A 101 9.62 -12.10 0.56
C LEU A 101 10.57 -13.18 0.05
N ALA A 102 10.16 -13.98 -0.94
CA ALA A 102 10.99 -15.03 -1.51
C ALA A 102 12.24 -14.49 -2.22
N PHE A 103 12.17 -13.27 -2.72
CA PHE A 103 13.32 -12.60 -3.35
C PHE A 103 14.40 -12.20 -2.33
N CYS A 104 14.09 -12.28 -1.03
CA CYS A 104 15.03 -11.99 0.05
C CYS A 104 15.09 -13.20 0.98
N LYS A 105 16.22 -13.94 0.95
CA LYS A 105 16.39 -15.17 1.74
C LYS A 105 16.24 -14.93 3.25
N LYS A 106 16.70 -13.80 3.72
CA LYS A 106 16.62 -13.45 5.15
C LYS A 106 15.19 -13.21 5.61
N ALA A 107 14.32 -12.73 4.71
CA ALA A 107 12.93 -12.46 5.03
C ALA A 107 12.08 -13.72 5.18
N GLN A 108 12.60 -14.89 4.82
CA GLN A 108 11.88 -16.18 4.95
C GLN A 108 11.87 -16.69 6.38
N GLN A 109 12.69 -16.13 7.25
CA GLN A 109 12.75 -16.52 8.66
C GLN A 109 11.98 -15.48 9.49
N PRO A 110 11.28 -15.93 10.55
CA PRO A 110 10.67 -14.99 11.49
C PRO A 110 11.75 -14.08 12.09
N MET A 111 11.45 -12.78 12.14
CA MET A 111 12.40 -11.80 12.68
C MET A 111 11.67 -10.86 13.65
N GLU A 112 12.36 -10.49 14.72
CA GLU A 112 11.90 -9.39 15.57
C GLU A 112 12.03 -8.08 14.80
N ARG A 113 11.18 -7.10 15.12
CA ARG A 113 11.19 -5.80 14.46
C ARG A 113 12.32 -4.92 15.03
N THR A 114 13.53 -5.28 14.68
CA THR A 114 14.77 -4.60 15.02
C THR A 114 15.24 -3.80 13.81
N ASP A 115 16.36 -3.10 13.95
CA ASP A 115 17.00 -2.40 12.81
C ASP A 115 17.32 -3.36 11.66
N ALA A 116 17.76 -4.58 11.98
CA ALA A 116 18.04 -5.60 10.98
C ALA A 116 16.79 -5.99 10.19
N TYR A 117 15.63 -6.10 10.87
CA TYR A 117 14.36 -6.37 10.21
C TYR A 117 14.07 -5.33 9.12
N TYR A 118 14.19 -4.05 9.47
CA TYR A 118 13.86 -2.95 8.53
C TYR A 118 14.88 -2.81 7.41
N THR A 119 16.13 -3.24 7.63
CA THR A 119 17.19 -3.15 6.63
C THR A 119 17.18 -4.34 5.68
N GLU A 120 16.96 -5.54 6.21
CA GLU A 120 17.12 -6.79 5.45
C GLU A 120 15.85 -7.24 4.74
N ARG A 121 14.67 -6.92 5.26
CA ARG A 121 13.40 -7.26 4.61
C ARG A 121 13.04 -6.21 3.58
N PRO A 122 12.36 -6.61 2.49
CA PRO A 122 11.98 -5.66 1.45
C PRO A 122 10.82 -4.72 1.85
N CYS A 123 10.13 -5.01 2.95
CA CYS A 123 8.88 -4.33 3.31
C CYS A 123 9.03 -2.81 3.43
N THR A 124 10.13 -2.33 4.01
CA THR A 124 10.38 -0.88 4.13
C THR A 124 10.43 -0.23 2.74
N ARG A 125 11.17 -0.83 1.81
CA ARG A 125 11.27 -0.33 0.44
C ARG A 125 9.91 -0.37 -0.25
N LEU A 126 9.16 -1.46 -0.08
CA LEU A 126 7.85 -1.64 -0.71
C LEU A 126 6.85 -0.59 -0.23
N VAL A 127 6.87 -0.29 1.06
CA VAL A 127 6.03 0.77 1.66
C VAL A 127 6.39 2.13 1.05
N MET A 128 7.68 2.41 0.91
CA MET A 128 8.16 3.67 0.33
C MET A 128 7.83 3.78 -1.15
N ASP A 129 7.96 2.68 -1.90
CA ASP A 129 7.63 2.65 -3.33
C ASP A 129 6.14 2.93 -3.55
N ALA A 130 5.27 2.29 -2.76
CA ALA A 130 3.84 2.50 -2.84
C ALA A 130 3.47 3.96 -2.55
N ALA A 131 4.06 4.54 -1.50
CA ALA A 131 3.81 5.93 -1.14
C ALA A 131 4.29 6.89 -2.25
N ARG A 132 5.44 6.61 -2.85
CA ARG A 132 5.97 7.42 -3.93
C ARG A 132 5.07 7.37 -5.17
N LEU A 133 4.56 6.19 -5.51
CA LEU A 133 3.64 6.04 -6.64
C LEU A 133 2.35 6.84 -6.40
N LEU A 134 1.86 6.87 -5.16
CA LEU A 134 0.71 7.69 -4.79
C LEU A 134 1.03 9.19 -4.90
N ASP A 135 2.18 9.61 -4.42
CA ASP A 135 2.60 11.01 -4.55
C ASP A 135 2.66 11.43 -6.02
N ASN A 136 3.17 10.56 -6.89
CA ASN A 136 3.22 10.81 -8.33
C ASN A 136 1.83 10.90 -8.94
N LEU A 137 0.92 10.02 -8.54
CA LEU A 137 -0.46 10.05 -9.01
C LEU A 137 -1.17 11.33 -8.60
N ILE A 138 -0.99 11.75 -7.35
CA ILE A 138 -1.58 13.00 -6.84
C ILE A 138 -1.00 14.21 -7.59
N ALA A 139 0.31 14.22 -7.84
CA ALA A 139 0.95 15.30 -8.59
C ALA A 139 0.42 15.38 -10.02
N GLU A 140 0.13 14.24 -10.64
CA GLU A 140 -0.39 14.14 -12.00
C GLU A 140 -1.86 14.58 -12.09
N ARG A 141 -2.71 14.15 -11.15
CA ARG A 141 -4.16 14.34 -11.21
C ARG A 141 -4.71 15.42 -10.30
N GLY A 142 -3.96 15.81 -9.29
CA GLY A 142 -4.45 16.69 -8.23
C GLY A 142 -5.41 15.96 -7.29
N LEU A 143 -5.93 16.70 -6.32
CA LEU A 143 -6.89 16.16 -5.35
C LEU A 143 -8.31 16.45 -5.85
N ASN A 144 -9.12 15.40 -6.00
CA ASN A 144 -10.53 15.53 -6.32
C ASN A 144 -11.32 15.81 -5.04
N LYS A 145 -11.97 16.96 -5.04
CA LYS A 145 -12.85 17.33 -3.93
C LYS A 145 -14.28 17.48 -4.40
#